data_2c49a467648917e24de0a5ceed6e36c9
#
_entry.id   2c49a467648917e24de0a5ceed6e36c9
#
_cell.length_a   1.000
_cell.length_b   1.000
_cell.length_c   1.000
_cell.angle_alpha   90.00
_cell.angle_beta   90.00
_cell.angle_gamma   90.00
#
_symmetry.space_group_name_H-M   'P 1'
#
loop_
_entity.id
_entity.type
_entity.pdbx_description
1 polymer ?
#
loop_
_entity_poly.entity_id
_entity_poly.type
_entity_poly.pdbx_seq_one_letter_code
_entity_poly.pdbx_strand_id
1 'polypeptide(L)' 'MAKLRRGGYVFLSWKGDHTPRHVHVFRDGKSVVKWDLENGQPMKGEASPKVRALIDDLRAEGLL' A
#
# COMPACT_ATOMS: atom_id res chain seq x y z
N MET A 1 -5.65 10.79 6.48
CA MET A 1 -5.84 9.71 5.48
C MET A 1 -5.31 10.16 4.13
N ALA A 2 -4.54 9.32 3.50
CA ALA A 2 -4.05 9.55 2.14
C ALA A 2 -4.65 8.50 1.22
N LYS A 3 -5.16 8.95 0.08
CA LYS A 3 -5.74 8.08 -0.94
C LYS A 3 -5.04 8.38 -2.26
N LEU A 4 -4.39 7.37 -2.81
CA LEU A 4 -3.62 7.48 -4.04
C LEU A 4 -4.10 6.44 -5.03
N ARG A 5 -4.07 6.80 -6.32
CA ARG A 5 -4.41 5.87 -7.39
C ARG A 5 -3.24 5.75 -8.33
N ARG A 6 -2.84 4.52 -8.62
CA ARG A 6 -1.78 4.26 -9.59
C ARG A 6 -1.87 2.84 -10.13
N GLY A 7 -1.71 2.71 -11.44
CA GLY A 7 -1.66 1.40 -12.08
C GLY A 7 -2.94 0.58 -11.94
N GLY A 8 -4.08 1.22 -11.77
CA GLY A 8 -5.35 0.52 -11.58
C GLY A 8 -5.64 0.12 -10.14
N TYR A 9 -4.78 0.53 -9.20
CA TYR A 9 -4.93 0.24 -7.77
C TYR A 9 -5.19 1.51 -6.97
N VAL A 10 -5.83 1.35 -5.83
CA VAL A 10 -6.05 2.43 -4.86
C VAL A 10 -5.25 2.09 -3.61
N PHE A 11 -4.48 3.06 -3.13
CA PHE A 11 -3.63 2.91 -1.95
C PHE A 11 -4.14 3.84 -0.86
N LEU A 12 -4.54 3.25 0.27
CA LEU A 12 -5.05 4.02 1.41
C LEU A 12 -4.09 3.89 2.58
N SER A 13 -3.69 5.04 3.14
CA SER A 13 -2.89 5.07 4.36
C SER A 13 -3.45 6.13 5.29
N TRP A 14 -3.23 5.96 6.59
CA TRP A 14 -3.70 6.89 7.61
C TRP A 14 -2.52 7.38 8.43
N LYS A 15 -2.49 8.70 8.68
CA LYS A 15 -1.52 9.27 9.62
C LYS A 15 -1.92 8.86 11.03
N GLY A 16 -0.93 8.57 11.85
CA GLY A 16 -1.18 8.18 13.23
C GLY A 16 -1.57 6.73 13.42
N ASP A 17 -1.48 5.92 12.38
CA ASP A 17 -1.64 4.49 12.52
C ASP A 17 -0.60 3.93 13.48
N HIS A 18 -1.00 2.89 14.19
CA HIS A 18 -0.09 2.18 15.08
C HIS A 18 0.98 1.47 14.27
N THR A 19 2.13 1.26 14.90
CA THR A 19 3.20 0.47 14.29
C THR A 19 2.79 -1.00 14.18
N PRO A 20 3.19 -1.66 13.09
CA PRO A 20 3.95 -1.11 11.96
C PRO A 20 3.06 -0.25 11.05
N ARG A 21 3.68 0.75 10.42
CA ARG A 21 2.99 1.55 9.41
C ARG A 21 2.63 0.65 8.24
N HIS A 22 1.43 0.84 7.71
CA HIS A 22 0.96 -0.02 6.63
C HIS A 22 0.10 0.76 5.64
N VAL A 23 -0.07 0.19 4.47
CA VAL A 23 -0.93 0.72 3.41
C VAL A 23 -1.92 -0.37 2.99
N HIS A 24 -3.16 0.03 2.79
CA HIS A 24 -4.19 -0.87 2.25
C HIS A 24 -4.26 -0.66 0.74
N VAL A 25 -4.19 -1.75 0.00
CA VAL A 25 -4.26 -1.72 -1.46
C VAL A 25 -5.56 -2.35 -1.93
N PHE A 26 -6.28 -1.62 -2.77
CA PHE A 26 -7.57 -2.07 -3.30
C PHE A 26 -7.55 -2.07 -4.82
N ARG A 27 -8.36 -2.94 -5.39
CA ARG A 27 -8.62 -2.95 -6.83
C ARG A 27 -10.09 -3.33 -7.04
N ASP A 28 -10.80 -2.50 -7.82
CA ASP A 28 -12.23 -2.70 -8.09
C ASP A 28 -13.06 -2.84 -6.81
N GLY A 29 -12.71 -2.06 -5.80
CA GLY A 29 -13.41 -2.08 -4.52
C GLY A 29 -13.09 -3.25 -3.61
N LYS A 30 -12.15 -4.11 -4.01
CA LYS A 30 -11.75 -5.28 -3.22
C LYS A 30 -10.37 -5.09 -2.63
N SER A 31 -10.20 -5.50 -1.38
CA SER A 31 -8.91 -5.48 -0.73
C SER A 31 -7.99 -6.51 -1.38
N VAL A 32 -6.82 -6.06 -1.82
CA VAL A 32 -5.81 -6.91 -2.44
C VAL A 32 -4.78 -7.35 -1.41
N VAL A 33 -4.23 -6.37 -0.69
CA VAL A 33 -3.18 -6.64 0.27
C VAL A 33 -3.13 -5.51 1.30
N LYS A 34 -2.74 -5.87 2.51
CA LYS A 34 -2.35 -4.93 3.55
C LYS A 34 -0.84 -5.05 3.67
N TRP A 35 -0.14 -4.02 3.26
CA TRP A 35 1.32 -4.05 3.14
C TRP A 35 2.01 -3.35 4.30
N ASP A 36 2.96 -4.04 4.92
CA ASP A 36 3.77 -3.50 6.00
C ASP A 36 4.89 -2.65 5.39
N LEU A 37 4.79 -1.33 5.56
CA LEU A 37 5.77 -0.39 5.01
C LEU A 37 7.10 -0.42 5.77
N GLU A 38 7.10 -0.82 7.03
CA GLU A 38 8.30 -0.84 7.84
C GLU A 38 9.16 -2.07 7.57
N ASN A 39 8.51 -3.23 7.40
CA ASN A 39 9.22 -4.49 7.21
C ASN A 39 9.25 -4.96 5.75
N GLY A 40 8.53 -4.28 4.86
CA GLY A 40 8.53 -4.59 3.44
C GLY A 40 7.93 -5.94 3.11
N GLN A 41 6.85 -6.30 3.78
CA GLN A 41 6.19 -7.60 3.60
C GLN A 41 4.68 -7.46 3.72
N PRO A 42 3.91 -8.40 3.16
CA PRO A 42 2.46 -8.36 3.31
C PRO A 42 2.06 -8.75 4.73
N MET A 43 1.13 -7.98 5.31
CA MET A 43 0.53 -8.31 6.60
C MET A 43 -0.69 -9.21 6.39
N LYS A 44 -1.40 -9.01 5.28
CA LYS A 44 -2.59 -9.78 4.93
C LYS A 44 -2.74 -9.74 3.41
N GLY A 45 -3.09 -10.88 2.82
CA GLY A 45 -3.21 -11.00 1.37
C GLY A 45 -1.85 -11.15 0.70
N GLU A 46 -1.82 -10.92 -0.59
CA GLU A 46 -0.61 -11.07 -1.40
C GLU A 46 -0.40 -9.83 -2.28
N ALA A 47 0.85 -9.43 -2.41
CA ALA A 47 1.25 -8.35 -3.30
C ALA A 47 1.96 -8.94 -4.51
N SER A 48 1.39 -8.74 -5.71
CA SER A 48 2.04 -9.12 -6.95
C SER A 48 3.30 -8.28 -7.16
N PRO A 49 4.23 -8.70 -8.03
CA PRO A 49 5.38 -7.87 -8.36
C PRO A 49 5.00 -6.47 -8.82
N LYS A 50 3.90 -6.35 -9.56
CA LYS A 50 3.39 -5.04 -10.01
C LYS A 50 2.99 -4.16 -8.83
N VAL A 51 2.24 -4.70 -7.87
CA VAL A 51 1.81 -3.96 -6.68
C VAL A 51 3.02 -3.53 -5.86
N ARG A 52 3.98 -4.41 -5.67
CA ARG A 52 5.21 -4.10 -4.93
C ARG A 52 5.99 -2.98 -5.59
N ALA A 53 6.11 -3.02 -6.92
CA ALA A 53 6.79 -1.96 -7.66
C ALA A 53 6.06 -0.62 -7.51
N LEU A 54 4.73 -0.63 -7.54
CA LEU A 54 3.94 0.58 -7.34
C LEU A 54 4.11 1.16 -5.94
N ILE A 55 4.16 0.31 -4.94
CA ILE A 55 4.41 0.73 -3.55
C ILE A 55 5.79 1.38 -3.44
N ASP A 56 6.81 0.74 -4.04
CA ASP A 56 8.16 1.28 -4.02
C ASP A 56 8.24 2.64 -4.72
N ASP A 57 7.56 2.78 -5.86
CA ASP A 57 7.50 4.05 -6.59
C ASP A 57 6.86 5.15 -5.75
N LEU A 58 5.74 4.84 -5.11
CA LEU A 58 5.04 5.82 -4.27
C LEU A 58 5.85 6.22 -3.06
N ARG A 59 6.61 5.29 -2.49
CA ARG A 59 7.52 5.59 -1.37
C ARG A 59 8.66 6.47 -1.83
N ALA A 60 9.24 6.18 -2.98
CA ALA A 60 10.32 6.99 -3.55
C ALA A 60 9.86 8.42 -3.85
N GLU A 61 8.57 8.59 -4.19
CA GLU A 61 7.97 9.90 -4.43
C GLU A 61 7.60 10.63 -3.14
N GLY A 62 7.73 9.97 -1.99
CA GLY A 62 7.37 10.57 -0.72
C GLY A 62 5.89 10.56 -0.41
N LEU A 63 5.11 9.77 -1.14
CA LEU A 63 3.66 9.71 -0.99
C LEU A 63 3.20 8.63 -0.01
N LEU A 64 4.06 7.68 0.29
CA LEU A 64 3.80 6.65 1.29
C LEU A 64 4.87 6.64 2.37
#